data_08b283dca8c58b4058c66014f67acefd
#
_entry.id   08b283dca8c58b4058c66014f67acefd
#
_cell.length_a   1.000
_cell.length_b   1.000
_cell.length_c   1.000
_cell.angle_alpha   90.00
_cell.angle_beta   90.00
_cell.angle_gamma   90.00
#
_symmetry.space_group_name_H-M   'P 1'
#
loop_
_entity.id
_entity.type
_entity.pdbx_description
1 polymer ?
#
loop_
_entity_poly.entity_id
_entity_poly.type
_entity_poly.pdbx_seq_one_letter_code
_entity_poly.pdbx_strand_id
1 'polypeptide(L)'
;GMFHSYIAAYEDSRPEHVLNAYMDGLTAEHVADLSQEVIDQVDHNIQSVEECRAYIEQALANGFSYAKKGSESTETKQVYVVRSGLQVIGQFTMEVTHEDDYGFTYWEVTQESFDVSYLIGSTVSTVAPDHYRVSINGKVLDSSYIVGEPIKYDALKPFYSDYELPMLVTYQAGP
;
A
#
# COMPACT_ATOMS: atom_id res chain seq x y z
N GLY A 1 -30.24 -34.71 8.37
CA GLY A 1 -29.98 -35.62 9.47
C GLY A 1 -28.66 -35.37 10.16
N MET A 2 -28.35 -36.08 11.22
CA MET A 2 -27.11 -35.96 12.00
C MET A 2 -25.85 -36.12 11.16
N PHE A 3 -25.87 -37.03 10.18
CA PHE A 3 -24.73 -37.30 9.29
C PHE A 3 -24.40 -36.05 8.42
N HIS A 4 -25.42 -35.39 7.87
CA HIS A 4 -25.23 -34.18 7.11
C HIS A 4 -24.65 -33.05 7.99
N SER A 5 -25.13 -32.91 9.21
CA SER A 5 -24.64 -31.91 10.15
C SER A 5 -23.17 -32.13 10.53
N TYR A 6 -22.79 -33.40 10.70
CA TYR A 6 -21.42 -33.80 11.01
C TYR A 6 -20.47 -33.46 9.84
N ILE A 7 -20.84 -33.83 8.61
CA ILE A 7 -20.02 -33.50 7.43
C ILE A 7 -19.90 -32.01 7.21
N ALA A 8 -21.01 -31.27 7.33
CA ALA A 8 -20.99 -29.85 7.20
C ALA A 8 -20.07 -29.19 8.25
N ALA A 9 -20.17 -29.64 9.51
CA ALA A 9 -19.29 -29.17 10.58
C ALA A 9 -17.81 -29.45 10.29
N TYR A 10 -17.50 -30.65 9.80
CA TYR A 10 -16.13 -31.02 9.42
C TYR A 10 -15.61 -30.13 8.31
N GLU A 11 -16.39 -29.92 7.24
CA GLU A 11 -16.00 -29.07 6.11
C GLU A 11 -15.76 -27.63 6.55
N ASP A 12 -16.69 -27.07 7.36
CA ASP A 12 -16.60 -25.69 7.84
C ASP A 12 -15.46 -25.48 8.85
N SER A 13 -15.05 -26.54 9.56
CA SER A 13 -13.98 -26.49 10.55
C SER A 13 -12.57 -26.46 9.93
N ARG A 14 -12.45 -26.79 8.67
CA ARG A 14 -11.13 -26.88 8.03
C ARG A 14 -10.56 -25.48 7.82
N PRO A 15 -9.24 -25.31 8.06
CA PRO A 15 -8.59 -24.01 7.82
C PRO A 15 -8.74 -23.54 6.38
N GLU A 16 -8.77 -24.46 5.40
CA GLU A 16 -8.95 -24.12 3.98
C GLU A 16 -10.29 -23.45 3.69
N HIS A 17 -11.33 -23.79 4.46
CA HIS A 17 -12.64 -23.15 4.33
C HIS A 17 -12.56 -21.64 4.57
N VAL A 18 -11.91 -21.24 5.66
CA VAL A 18 -11.71 -19.83 6.02
C VAL A 18 -10.71 -19.15 5.08
N LEU A 19 -9.62 -19.85 4.76
CA LEU A 19 -8.60 -19.35 3.85
C LEU A 19 -9.18 -19.00 2.47
N ASN A 20 -9.94 -19.93 1.89
CA ASN A 20 -10.56 -19.73 0.57
C ASN A 20 -11.59 -18.60 0.60
N ALA A 21 -12.42 -18.56 1.64
CA ALA A 21 -13.40 -17.50 1.80
C ALA A 21 -12.73 -16.12 1.93
N TYR A 22 -11.65 -16.04 2.71
CA TYR A 22 -10.90 -14.80 2.84
C TYR A 22 -10.28 -14.33 1.51
N MET A 23 -9.60 -15.23 0.80
CA MET A 23 -8.97 -14.89 -0.48
C MET A 23 -9.99 -14.56 -1.55
N ASP A 24 -11.13 -15.26 -1.60
CA ASP A 24 -12.21 -14.95 -2.54
C ASP A 24 -12.85 -13.59 -2.27
N GLY A 25 -12.88 -13.17 -1.01
CA GLY A 25 -13.41 -11.87 -0.60
C GLY A 25 -12.39 -10.74 -0.60
N LEU A 26 -11.11 -11.03 -0.81
CA LEU A 26 -10.07 -9.99 -0.80
C LEU A 26 -10.12 -9.18 -2.09
N THR A 27 -10.36 -7.88 -1.95
CA THR A 27 -10.49 -6.95 -3.07
C THR A 27 -9.46 -5.82 -2.96
N ALA A 28 -9.17 -5.20 -4.10
CA ALA A 28 -8.33 -4.00 -4.13
C ALA A 28 -8.94 -2.85 -3.31
N GLU A 29 -10.27 -2.76 -3.30
CA GLU A 29 -10.98 -1.77 -2.47
C GLU A 29 -10.73 -2.01 -0.98
N HIS A 30 -10.81 -3.26 -0.52
CA HIS A 30 -10.52 -3.61 0.87
C HIS A 30 -9.08 -3.26 1.26
N VAL A 31 -8.11 -3.56 0.40
CA VAL A 31 -6.69 -3.20 0.62
C VAL A 31 -6.55 -1.67 0.69
N ALA A 32 -7.24 -0.95 -0.17
CA ALA A 32 -7.24 0.53 -0.14
C ALA A 32 -7.83 1.06 1.18
N ASP A 33 -8.91 0.46 1.67
CA ASP A 33 -9.51 0.84 2.96
C ASP A 33 -8.53 0.65 4.13
N LEU A 34 -7.81 -0.45 4.14
CA LEU A 34 -6.78 -0.72 5.16
C LEU A 34 -5.55 0.18 5.03
N SER A 35 -5.39 0.83 3.90
CA SER A 35 -4.26 1.74 3.61
C SER A 35 -4.64 3.22 3.80
N GLN A 36 -5.77 3.52 4.41
CA GLN A 36 -6.29 4.88 4.53
C GLN A 36 -5.30 5.82 5.24
N GLU A 37 -4.58 5.37 6.25
CA GLU A 37 -3.56 6.18 6.93
C GLU A 37 -2.46 6.64 5.98
N VAL A 38 -2.01 5.77 5.08
CA VAL A 38 -1.01 6.10 4.07
C VAL A 38 -1.58 7.10 3.06
N ILE A 39 -2.82 6.87 2.62
CA ILE A 39 -3.52 7.78 1.70
C ILE A 39 -3.65 9.17 2.31
N ASP A 40 -3.98 9.26 3.60
CA ASP A 40 -4.15 10.53 4.31
C ASP A 40 -2.85 11.33 4.44
N GLN A 41 -1.69 10.68 4.35
CA GLN A 41 -0.38 11.32 4.41
C GLN A 41 0.08 11.91 3.07
N VAL A 42 -0.56 11.57 1.98
CA VAL A 42 -0.24 12.10 0.65
C VAL A 42 -0.64 13.57 0.57
N ASP A 43 0.15 14.38 -0.15
CA ASP A 43 -0.21 15.77 -0.40
C ASP A 43 -1.42 15.84 -1.35
N HIS A 44 -2.60 16.12 -0.82
CA HIS A 44 -3.86 16.14 -1.57
C HIS A 44 -3.99 17.36 -2.49
N ASN A 45 -3.10 18.33 -2.40
CA ASN A 45 -2.99 19.38 -3.41
C ASN A 45 -2.38 18.86 -4.71
N ILE A 46 -1.64 17.75 -4.65
CA ILE A 46 -1.01 17.10 -5.80
C ILE A 46 -1.82 15.92 -6.28
N GLN A 47 -2.31 15.10 -5.34
CA GLN A 47 -3.10 13.91 -5.66
C GLN A 47 -4.24 13.77 -4.66
N SER A 48 -5.48 13.76 -5.14
CA SER A 48 -6.65 13.62 -4.28
C SER A 48 -6.75 12.23 -3.67
N VAL A 49 -7.59 12.08 -2.63
CA VAL A 49 -7.89 10.77 -2.03
C VAL A 49 -8.44 9.81 -3.08
N GLU A 50 -9.35 10.28 -3.91
CA GLU A 50 -9.98 9.48 -4.97
C GLU A 50 -8.96 9.04 -6.01
N GLU A 51 -8.02 9.90 -6.40
CA GLU A 51 -6.94 9.55 -7.32
C GLU A 51 -6.00 8.50 -6.72
N CYS A 52 -5.64 8.62 -5.43
CA CYS A 52 -4.83 7.64 -4.72
C CYS A 52 -5.51 6.27 -4.68
N ARG A 53 -6.79 6.25 -4.31
CA ARG A 53 -7.58 5.02 -4.23
C ARG A 53 -7.72 4.36 -5.60
N ALA A 54 -8.02 5.13 -6.63
CA ALA A 54 -8.13 4.63 -8.00
C ALA A 54 -6.80 4.03 -8.49
N TYR A 55 -5.69 4.66 -8.16
CA TYR A 55 -4.36 4.14 -8.52
C TYR A 55 -4.06 2.81 -7.83
N ILE A 56 -4.37 2.69 -6.54
CA ILE A 56 -4.22 1.43 -5.79
C ILE A 56 -5.09 0.34 -6.42
N GLU A 57 -6.35 0.62 -6.67
CA GLU A 57 -7.28 -0.33 -7.26
C GLU A 57 -6.82 -0.80 -8.63
N GLN A 58 -6.33 0.10 -9.47
CA GLN A 58 -5.80 -0.24 -10.78
C GLN A 58 -4.53 -1.08 -10.68
N ALA A 59 -3.61 -0.73 -9.78
CA ALA A 59 -2.37 -1.46 -9.59
C ALA A 59 -2.59 -2.87 -9.07
N LEU A 60 -3.65 -3.10 -8.31
CA LEU A 60 -4.01 -4.39 -7.71
C LEU A 60 -5.07 -5.16 -8.51
N ALA A 61 -5.47 -4.68 -9.67
CA ALA A 61 -6.57 -5.25 -10.46
C ALA A 61 -6.32 -6.69 -10.94
N ASN A 62 -5.07 -7.13 -11.02
CA ASN A 62 -4.70 -8.48 -11.48
C ASN A 62 -4.87 -9.56 -10.42
N GLY A 63 -5.37 -9.20 -9.25
CA GLY A 63 -5.65 -10.14 -8.17
C GLY A 63 -4.48 -10.40 -7.25
N PHE A 64 -4.65 -11.39 -6.38
CA PHE A 64 -3.75 -11.66 -5.28
C PHE A 64 -3.35 -13.14 -5.25
N SER A 65 -2.17 -13.41 -4.76
CA SER A 65 -1.70 -14.74 -4.40
C SER A 65 -1.29 -14.76 -2.93
N TYR A 66 -1.18 -15.96 -2.37
CA TYR A 66 -0.79 -16.13 -0.98
C TYR A 66 0.21 -17.26 -0.82
N ALA A 67 0.98 -17.20 0.26
CA ALA A 67 1.87 -18.29 0.66
C ALA A 67 1.93 -18.35 2.19
N LYS A 68 1.90 -19.56 2.72
CA LYS A 68 1.99 -19.78 4.17
C LYS A 68 3.39 -19.45 4.67
N LYS A 69 3.46 -18.69 5.75
CA LYS A 69 4.71 -18.36 6.43
C LYS A 69 4.96 -19.40 7.52
N GLY A 70 5.60 -20.51 7.14
CA GLY A 70 5.76 -21.67 8.02
C GLY A 70 6.50 -21.37 9.32
N SER A 71 7.49 -20.45 9.29
CA SER A 71 8.26 -20.08 10.48
C SER A 71 7.43 -19.38 11.58
N GLU A 72 6.29 -18.79 11.21
CA GLU A 72 5.38 -18.12 12.13
C GLU A 72 4.07 -18.86 12.34
N SER A 73 3.91 -20.05 11.73
CA SER A 73 2.70 -20.84 11.82
C SER A 73 2.85 -21.98 12.80
N THR A 74 1.75 -22.32 13.47
CA THR A 74 1.64 -23.44 14.41
C THR A 74 0.40 -24.28 14.09
N GLU A 75 0.09 -25.28 14.91
CA GLU A 75 -1.14 -26.10 14.75
C GLU A 75 -2.43 -25.30 14.95
N THR A 76 -2.36 -24.20 15.70
CA THR A 76 -3.54 -23.37 16.03
C THR A 76 -3.48 -21.97 15.43
N LYS A 77 -2.42 -21.65 14.71
CA LYS A 77 -2.18 -20.32 14.11
C LYS A 77 -1.50 -20.49 12.77
N GLN A 78 -2.05 -19.89 11.74
CA GLN A 78 -1.47 -19.87 10.40
C GLN A 78 -1.30 -18.42 9.92
N VAL A 79 -0.10 -18.08 9.49
CA VAL A 79 0.23 -16.77 8.93
C VAL A 79 0.47 -16.91 7.43
N TYR A 80 -0.18 -16.04 6.65
CA TYR A 80 -0.08 -16.03 5.20
C TYR A 80 0.42 -14.68 4.72
N VAL A 81 1.38 -14.71 3.81
CA VAL A 81 1.85 -13.53 3.08
C VAL A 81 1.02 -13.40 1.82
N VAL A 82 0.58 -12.19 1.51
CA VAL A 82 -0.20 -11.87 0.31
C VAL A 82 0.66 -11.07 -0.66
N ARG A 83 0.59 -11.45 -1.93
CA ARG A 83 1.29 -10.77 -3.02
C ARG A 83 0.33 -10.31 -4.09
N SER A 84 0.70 -9.21 -4.72
CA SER A 84 0.15 -8.78 -6.00
C SER A 84 1.29 -8.84 -7.01
N GLY A 85 1.20 -9.74 -7.98
CA GLY A 85 2.34 -10.06 -8.82
C GLY A 85 3.50 -10.60 -7.98
N LEU A 86 4.68 -10.00 -8.11
CA LEU A 86 5.87 -10.36 -7.34
C LEU A 86 6.02 -9.57 -6.04
N GLN A 87 5.18 -8.57 -5.84
CA GLN A 87 5.29 -7.67 -4.70
C GLN A 87 4.49 -8.18 -3.49
N VAL A 88 5.14 -8.26 -2.34
CA VAL A 88 4.45 -8.50 -1.07
C VAL A 88 3.69 -7.23 -0.71
N ILE A 89 2.38 -7.37 -0.50
CA ILE A 89 1.50 -6.24 -0.13
C ILE A 89 0.97 -6.34 1.29
N GLY A 90 1.10 -7.47 1.94
CA GLY A 90 0.63 -7.63 3.30
C GLY A 90 0.64 -9.07 3.77
N GLN A 91 -0.03 -9.27 4.90
CA GLN A 91 -0.20 -10.59 5.50
C GLN A 91 -1.50 -10.64 6.30
N PHE A 92 -1.98 -11.84 6.55
CA PHE A 92 -3.08 -12.07 7.48
C PHE A 92 -2.81 -13.32 8.31
N THR A 93 -3.44 -13.38 9.47
CA THR A 93 -3.31 -14.47 10.42
C THR A 93 -4.67 -15.10 10.66
N MET A 94 -4.72 -16.42 10.63
CA MET A 94 -5.87 -17.22 11.03
C MET A 94 -5.53 -17.96 12.32
N GLU A 95 -6.48 -18.01 13.23
CA GLU A 95 -6.31 -18.71 14.50
C GLU A 95 -7.54 -19.54 14.81
N VAL A 96 -7.35 -20.63 15.54
CA VAL A 96 -8.43 -21.41 16.11
C VAL A 96 -9.09 -20.56 17.21
N THR A 97 -10.39 -20.35 17.12
CA THR A 97 -11.15 -19.50 18.04
C THR A 97 -12.18 -20.27 18.88
N HIS A 98 -12.65 -21.41 18.38
CA HIS A 98 -13.61 -22.21 19.14
C HIS A 98 -13.60 -23.66 18.69
N GLU A 99 -14.24 -24.52 19.48
CA GLU A 99 -14.42 -25.94 19.22
C GLU A 99 -15.91 -26.28 19.38
N ASP A 100 -16.43 -27.15 18.51
CA ASP A 100 -17.82 -27.58 18.57
C ASP A 100 -18.01 -28.85 19.41
N ASP A 101 -19.26 -29.33 19.49
CA ASP A 101 -19.62 -30.54 20.25
C ASP A 101 -19.05 -31.85 19.64
N TYR A 102 -18.62 -31.79 18.37
CA TYR A 102 -17.95 -32.91 17.69
C TYR A 102 -16.45 -32.96 17.96
N GLY A 103 -15.89 -31.92 18.59
CA GLY A 103 -14.44 -31.76 18.79
C GLY A 103 -13.71 -31.13 17.63
N PHE A 104 -14.41 -30.60 16.64
CA PHE A 104 -13.78 -29.84 15.54
C PHE A 104 -13.43 -28.44 15.98
N THR A 105 -12.25 -28.02 15.60
CA THR A 105 -11.78 -26.65 15.86
C THR A 105 -12.06 -25.75 14.66
N TYR A 106 -12.47 -24.52 14.92
CA TYR A 106 -12.85 -23.53 13.91
C TYR A 106 -11.85 -22.41 13.85
N TRP A 107 -11.56 -21.97 12.64
CA TRP A 107 -10.57 -20.93 12.34
C TRP A 107 -11.26 -19.61 12.02
N GLU A 108 -10.63 -18.52 12.39
CA GLU A 108 -11.04 -17.17 12.00
C GLU A 108 -9.82 -16.34 11.64
N VAL A 109 -10.00 -15.39 10.74
CA VAL A 109 -8.99 -14.36 10.49
C VAL A 109 -9.00 -13.40 11.67
N THR A 110 -7.90 -13.35 12.40
CA THR A 110 -7.76 -12.54 13.62
C THR A 110 -6.96 -11.28 13.41
N GLN A 111 -6.12 -11.24 12.39
CA GLN A 111 -5.29 -10.08 12.07
C GLN A 111 -5.11 -9.99 10.55
N GLU A 112 -5.10 -8.76 10.05
CA GLU A 112 -4.69 -8.47 8.69
C GLU A 112 -3.93 -7.14 8.67
N SER A 113 -2.91 -7.06 7.84
CA SER A 113 -2.07 -5.88 7.69
C SER A 113 -1.61 -5.77 6.25
N PHE A 114 -1.86 -4.63 5.62
CA PHE A 114 -1.43 -4.35 4.26
C PHE A 114 -0.63 -3.05 4.21
N ASP A 115 0.40 -3.06 3.39
CA ASP A 115 1.23 -1.88 3.14
C ASP A 115 1.42 -1.74 1.63
N VAL A 116 0.76 -0.76 1.06
CA VAL A 116 0.87 -0.39 -0.35
C VAL A 116 1.48 1.00 -0.53
N SER A 117 2.22 1.48 0.47
CA SER A 117 2.89 2.78 0.43
C SER A 117 3.80 2.93 -0.78
N TYR A 118 4.40 1.83 -1.26
CA TYR A 118 5.22 1.83 -2.47
C TYR A 118 4.47 2.29 -3.72
N LEU A 119 3.13 2.24 -3.72
CA LEU A 119 2.29 2.68 -4.84
C LEU A 119 2.01 4.18 -4.82
N ILE A 120 2.01 4.81 -3.65
CA ILE A 120 1.53 6.18 -3.47
C ILE A 120 2.44 7.06 -2.63
N GLY A 121 3.42 6.52 -1.96
CA GLY A 121 4.15 7.20 -0.90
C GLY A 121 5.51 7.77 -1.29
N SER A 122 5.74 8.19 -2.53
CA SER A 122 7.05 8.69 -2.95
C SER A 122 7.17 10.20 -2.80
N THR A 123 8.25 10.65 -2.13
CA THR A 123 8.69 12.04 -2.21
C THR A 123 9.37 12.27 -3.55
N VAL A 124 8.94 13.30 -4.25
CA VAL A 124 9.55 13.71 -5.52
C VAL A 124 10.33 15.00 -5.28
N SER A 125 11.61 15.02 -5.67
CA SER A 125 12.44 16.19 -5.64
C SER A 125 12.88 16.56 -7.06
N THR A 126 12.78 17.84 -7.39
CA THR A 126 13.26 18.35 -8.67
C THR A 126 13.94 19.70 -8.48
N VAL A 127 14.98 19.95 -9.26
CA VAL A 127 15.71 21.20 -9.23
C VAL A 127 15.41 21.96 -10.52
N ALA A 128 15.05 23.22 -10.37
CA ALA A 128 14.72 24.08 -11.50
C ALA A 128 15.23 25.50 -11.28
N PRO A 129 15.49 26.27 -12.36
CA PRO A 129 15.74 27.70 -12.23
C PRO A 129 14.56 28.41 -11.53
N ASP A 130 14.85 29.44 -10.75
CA ASP A 130 13.91 30.07 -9.83
C ASP A 130 12.68 30.73 -10.48
N HIS A 131 12.73 31.00 -11.79
CA HIS A 131 11.57 31.55 -12.52
C HIS A 131 10.89 30.52 -13.44
N TYR A 132 11.26 29.27 -13.35
CA TYR A 132 10.58 28.22 -14.13
C TYR A 132 9.39 27.69 -13.35
N ARG A 133 8.36 27.36 -14.10
CA ARG A 133 7.16 26.73 -13.55
C ARG A 133 7.39 25.23 -13.45
N VAL A 134 7.22 24.68 -12.26
CA VAL A 134 7.33 23.24 -11.99
C VAL A 134 5.94 22.69 -11.76
N SER A 135 5.62 21.57 -12.37
CA SER A 135 4.35 20.88 -12.15
C SER A 135 4.54 19.40 -11.92
N ILE A 136 3.68 18.81 -11.09
CA ILE A 136 3.60 17.38 -10.83
C ILE A 136 2.14 16.97 -11.01
N ASN A 137 1.90 15.92 -11.79
CA ASN A 137 0.53 15.46 -12.14
C ASN A 137 -0.35 16.59 -12.69
N GLY A 138 0.24 17.48 -13.50
CA GLY A 138 -0.48 18.62 -14.07
C GLY A 138 -0.77 19.76 -13.09
N LYS A 139 -0.33 19.67 -11.84
CA LYS A 139 -0.53 20.71 -10.82
C LYS A 139 0.75 21.50 -10.63
N VAL A 140 0.65 22.83 -10.75
CA VAL A 140 1.79 23.73 -10.60
C VAL A 140 2.17 23.85 -9.12
N LEU A 141 3.45 23.68 -8.82
CA LEU A 141 3.99 23.83 -7.47
C LEU A 141 4.31 25.31 -7.22
N ASP A 142 3.78 25.86 -6.13
CA ASP A 142 4.11 27.20 -5.68
C ASP A 142 5.37 27.20 -4.80
N SER A 143 5.75 28.38 -4.30
CA SER A 143 6.94 28.55 -3.48
C SER A 143 6.92 27.78 -2.16
N SER A 144 5.74 27.35 -1.68
CA SER A 144 5.63 26.56 -0.44
C SER A 144 6.27 25.18 -0.56
N TYR A 145 6.47 24.68 -1.78
CA TYR A 145 7.13 23.41 -2.05
C TYR A 145 8.65 23.51 -2.17
N ILE A 146 9.21 24.72 -2.10
CA ILE A 146 10.66 24.93 -2.17
C ILE A 146 11.30 24.58 -0.84
N VAL A 147 12.35 23.76 -0.89
CA VAL A 147 13.12 23.34 0.29
C VAL A 147 14.58 23.73 0.15
N GLY A 148 15.22 24.07 1.26
CA GLY A 148 16.63 24.40 1.30
C GLY A 148 16.93 25.78 0.71
N GLU A 149 18.22 26.08 0.62
CA GLU A 149 18.72 27.34 0.07
C GLU A 149 18.88 27.26 -1.44
N PRO A 150 18.63 28.38 -2.18
CA PRO A 150 18.91 28.44 -3.59
C PRO A 150 20.40 28.22 -3.88
N ILE A 151 20.70 27.56 -4.99
CA ILE A 151 22.05 27.22 -5.41
C ILE A 151 22.37 27.93 -6.71
N LYS A 152 23.54 28.59 -6.79
CA LYS A 152 24.06 29.14 -8.04
C LYS A 152 24.58 28.00 -8.92
N TYR A 153 24.22 28.03 -10.19
CA TYR A 153 24.69 27.03 -11.15
C TYR A 153 26.05 27.47 -11.72
N ASP A 154 27.12 27.13 -11.03
CA ASP A 154 28.49 27.54 -11.34
C ASP A 154 28.99 27.16 -12.73
N ALA A 155 28.46 26.05 -13.29
CA ALA A 155 28.80 25.61 -14.64
C ALA A 155 28.45 26.65 -15.73
N LEU A 156 27.55 27.58 -15.45
CA LEU A 156 27.16 28.64 -16.39
C LEU A 156 27.97 29.92 -16.23
N LYS A 157 28.89 30.02 -15.27
CA LYS A 157 29.72 31.24 -15.04
C LYS A 157 30.42 31.75 -16.30
N PRO A 158 30.95 30.92 -17.20
CA PRO A 158 31.59 31.41 -18.43
C PRO A 158 30.65 32.19 -19.36
N PHE A 159 29.33 31.98 -19.22
CA PHE A 159 28.31 32.54 -20.10
C PHE A 159 27.52 33.70 -19.46
N TYR A 160 27.62 33.88 -18.13
CA TYR A 160 26.85 34.85 -17.37
C TYR A 160 27.75 35.57 -16.38
N SER A 161 27.44 36.85 -16.08
CA SER A 161 28.01 37.53 -14.93
C SER A 161 27.40 36.97 -13.63
N ASP A 162 28.09 37.17 -12.47
CA ASP A 162 27.67 36.57 -11.19
C ASP A 162 26.24 36.95 -10.80
N TYR A 163 25.80 38.17 -11.08
CA TYR A 163 24.43 38.59 -10.75
C TYR A 163 23.37 38.13 -11.75
N GLU A 164 23.79 37.60 -12.92
CA GLU A 164 22.92 37.06 -13.95
C GLU A 164 22.81 35.54 -13.90
N LEU A 165 23.63 34.89 -13.09
CA LEU A 165 23.59 33.43 -12.97
C LEU A 165 22.22 32.96 -12.50
N PRO A 166 21.63 31.95 -13.17
CA PRO A 166 20.40 31.37 -12.68
C PRO A 166 20.59 30.79 -11.26
N MET A 167 19.63 31.07 -10.40
CA MET A 167 19.54 30.40 -9.10
C MET A 167 18.70 29.12 -9.27
N LEU A 168 19.20 28.05 -8.76
CA LEU A 168 18.48 26.78 -8.77
C LEU A 168 17.77 26.62 -7.43
N VAL A 169 16.49 26.34 -7.49
CA VAL A 169 15.67 26.03 -6.31
C VAL A 169 15.21 24.58 -6.39
N THR A 170 15.12 23.96 -5.23
CA THR A 170 14.66 22.57 -5.11
C THR A 170 13.22 22.55 -4.68
N TYR A 171 12.37 21.94 -5.49
CA TYR A 171 10.99 21.66 -5.15
C TYR A 171 10.89 20.23 -4.61
N GLN A 172 10.16 20.06 -3.53
CA GLN A 172 9.92 18.76 -2.94
C GLN A 172 8.44 18.60 -2.63
N ALA A 173 7.84 17.52 -3.11
CA ALA A 173 6.45 17.19 -2.87
C ALA A 173 6.32 15.71 -2.60
N GLY A 174 5.33 15.36 -1.79
CA GLY A 174 5.04 13.98 -1.47
C GLY A 174 4.91 13.77 0.03
N PRO A 175 4.70 12.51 0.42
CA PRO A 175 4.30 12.18 1.78
C PRO A 175 5.33 12.54 2.81
#